data_5b916756f1169ac1aa8308050a634534
#
_entry.id   5b916756f1169ac1aa8308050a634534
#
_cell.length_a   1.000
_cell.length_b   1.000
_cell.length_c   1.000
_cell.angle_alpha   90.00
_cell.angle_beta   90.00
_cell.angle_gamma   90.00
#
_symmetry.space_group_name_H-M   'P 1'
#
loop_
_entity.id
_entity.type
_entity.pdbx_description
1 polymer ?
#
loop_
_entity_poly.entity_id
_entity_poly.type
_entity_poly.pdbx_seq_one_letter_code
_entity_poly.pdbx_strand_id
1 'polypeptide(L)'
;MRKWRIEDSEELYNINGWGVNYFGINEKGHVYVTPRKDSVKVDLRELMDELAIRDMSAPVLVRFPDILDNRIEKTSNCFEKAAKEYDYKGENFIIYPIKVNQIRPVVEEVISHGKKFNLGLEGGSQPELHAVIAVNTDSASPIICNGYKDHNYIELALLAQKMGKRIFLVVEKLNELNTIYEVAQKLNVRPNIGIRIKLASSGSGKWEESGGDASKFGLTSSELLEALDMLEAKGMKDCLKLIHFHIGSQITKIRRIQTALREASQFYIQLHHLGYDVEFVDCGGGLGVDYDGTRSSNSESSVNYSIQEYVNDCIYTFVDAANKNNLPHPNLITESGRSLSAHHSVLIMQVLETASLPRMDENFEPSPEAHQLVKDMYEIWDNLNPRTLLEDWHDAQQIREESLDLFSHGIVDLRTRADIESMYWSVTREVNLLAQTQKHIPEELMTLDKLLADKYFCNFSLFQSLPDTWAIDQLFPIMPIQRLDERPNTHATIQDITCDSDGKIANFVTNSHISHSLPVHTLKKGENYYLAVFLVGAYQEILGDMHNLFGDTNAVHVSVTDKGYTIDQIIDGETVAEVLEYVQYEPKKLVRRLEIWVSKSIQSGKISLEEGKEFLNNYRSGLYGYTYLE
;
A
#
# COMPACT_ATOMS: atom_id res chain seq x y z
N MET A 1 29.85 -14.39 -20.47
CA MET A 1 29.12 -13.65 -19.38
C MET A 1 29.28 -14.41 -18.07
N ARG A 2 29.39 -13.71 -16.93
CA ARG A 2 29.38 -14.32 -15.59
C ARG A 2 28.03 -15.03 -15.37
N LYS A 3 28.03 -16.20 -14.71
CA LYS A 3 26.79 -16.89 -14.34
C LYS A 3 25.99 -15.99 -13.37
N TRP A 4 24.67 -15.87 -13.59
CA TRP A 4 23.77 -15.17 -12.70
C TRP A 4 23.68 -15.86 -11.34
N ARG A 5 23.60 -15.11 -10.27
CA ARG A 5 23.55 -15.60 -8.89
C ARG A 5 22.40 -14.93 -8.15
N ILE A 6 22.02 -15.51 -7.04
CA ILE A 6 20.95 -14.99 -6.16
C ILE A 6 21.24 -13.56 -5.70
N GLU A 7 22.50 -13.27 -5.36
CA GLU A 7 22.91 -11.92 -4.94
C GLU A 7 22.68 -10.86 -6.05
N ASP A 8 22.78 -11.27 -7.31
CA ASP A 8 22.50 -10.38 -8.44
C ASP A 8 21.00 -10.04 -8.50
N SER A 9 20.10 -10.98 -8.15
CA SER A 9 18.66 -10.73 -8.01
C SER A 9 18.32 -9.93 -6.75
N GLU A 10 18.98 -10.19 -5.62
CA GLU A 10 18.82 -9.40 -4.40
C GLU A 10 19.17 -7.93 -4.63
N GLU A 11 20.25 -7.67 -5.37
CA GLU A 11 20.66 -6.32 -5.76
C GLU A 11 19.66 -5.71 -6.76
N LEU A 12 19.25 -6.46 -7.80
CA LEU A 12 18.36 -5.97 -8.85
C LEU A 12 17.02 -5.48 -8.30
N TYR A 13 16.39 -6.24 -7.39
CA TYR A 13 15.10 -5.91 -6.80
C TYR A 13 15.20 -5.17 -5.47
N ASN A 14 16.40 -4.85 -5.00
CA ASN A 14 16.70 -4.16 -3.74
C ASN A 14 16.02 -4.79 -2.51
N ILE A 15 15.86 -6.12 -2.48
CA ILE A 15 15.11 -6.81 -1.42
C ILE A 15 15.74 -6.60 -0.03
N ASN A 16 17.06 -6.47 0.05
CA ASN A 16 17.78 -6.21 1.30
C ASN A 16 17.52 -4.79 1.85
N GLY A 17 17.18 -3.83 0.97
CA GLY A 17 16.85 -2.46 1.35
C GLY A 17 15.45 -2.37 1.97
N TRP A 18 14.40 -2.60 1.18
CA TRP A 18 13.01 -2.47 1.61
C TRP A 18 12.52 -3.64 2.49
N GLY A 19 13.12 -4.80 2.35
CA GLY A 19 12.69 -6.02 3.05
C GLY A 19 13.00 -6.04 4.55
N VAL A 20 13.92 -5.19 5.02
CA VAL A 20 14.28 -5.01 6.45
C VAL A 20 14.56 -6.34 7.16
N ASN A 21 15.15 -7.31 6.45
CA ASN A 21 15.44 -8.69 6.87
C ASN A 21 14.19 -9.55 7.17
N TYR A 22 13.00 -9.18 6.69
CA TYR A 22 11.85 -10.08 6.69
C TYR A 22 11.81 -10.94 5.42
N PHE A 23 12.36 -10.45 4.32
CA PHE A 23 12.31 -11.08 3.00
C PHE A 23 13.71 -11.39 2.49
N GLY A 24 13.85 -12.48 1.74
CA GLY A 24 15.10 -12.86 1.11
C GLY A 24 14.86 -13.90 0.01
N ILE A 25 15.93 -14.33 -0.67
CA ILE A 25 15.87 -15.32 -1.74
C ILE A 25 16.64 -16.58 -1.31
N ASN A 26 16.04 -17.76 -1.46
CA ASN A 26 16.68 -19.03 -1.10
C ASN A 26 17.49 -19.63 -2.29
N GLU A 27 18.16 -20.74 -2.03
CA GLU A 27 19.00 -21.44 -3.02
C GLU A 27 18.22 -21.99 -4.23
N LYS A 28 16.88 -22.13 -4.12
CA LYS A 28 16.00 -22.52 -5.23
C LYS A 28 15.60 -21.35 -6.12
N GLY A 29 16.07 -20.14 -5.82
CA GLY A 29 15.61 -18.91 -6.48
C GLY A 29 14.18 -18.51 -6.14
N HIS A 30 13.68 -18.92 -4.96
CA HIS A 30 12.36 -18.52 -4.46
C HIS A 30 12.49 -17.44 -3.38
N VAL A 31 11.51 -16.53 -3.32
CA VAL A 31 11.38 -15.59 -2.22
C VAL A 31 10.89 -16.32 -0.99
N TYR A 32 11.52 -16.05 0.14
CA TYR A 32 11.06 -16.50 1.46
C TYR A 32 10.79 -15.33 2.40
N VAL A 33 9.98 -15.60 3.42
CA VAL A 33 9.67 -14.68 4.52
C VAL A 33 10.21 -15.27 5.82
N THR A 34 10.85 -14.42 6.65
CA THR A 34 11.29 -14.74 8.03
C THR A 34 10.56 -13.82 9.00
N PRO A 35 9.31 -14.14 9.39
CA PRO A 35 8.48 -13.23 10.18
C PRO A 35 9.08 -12.82 11.53
N ARG A 36 9.76 -13.74 12.21
CA ARG A 36 10.43 -13.50 13.51
C ARG A 36 11.91 -13.11 13.36
N LYS A 37 12.44 -13.09 12.13
CA LYS A 37 13.89 -12.91 11.84
C LYS A 37 14.79 -13.99 12.48
N ASP A 38 14.25 -15.17 12.61
CA ASP A 38 14.94 -16.37 13.08
C ASP A 38 15.29 -17.32 11.94
N SER A 39 15.52 -18.59 12.23
CA SER A 39 15.86 -19.60 11.22
C SER A 39 14.67 -20.14 10.42
N VAL A 40 13.44 -19.84 10.86
CA VAL A 40 12.22 -20.35 10.20
C VAL A 40 11.91 -19.49 8.98
N LYS A 41 11.79 -20.15 7.84
CA LYS A 41 11.52 -19.53 6.54
C LYS A 41 10.23 -20.06 5.97
N VAL A 42 9.40 -19.18 5.46
CA VAL A 42 8.21 -19.50 4.66
C VAL A 42 8.53 -19.23 3.21
N ASP A 43 8.69 -20.27 2.39
CA ASP A 43 8.91 -20.15 0.95
C ASP A 43 7.58 -19.80 0.27
N LEU A 44 7.50 -18.62 -0.36
CA LEU A 44 6.26 -18.13 -0.96
C LEU A 44 5.81 -18.97 -2.16
N ARG A 45 6.77 -19.55 -2.91
CA ARG A 45 6.41 -20.39 -4.06
C ARG A 45 5.84 -21.73 -3.59
N GLU A 46 6.43 -22.35 -2.58
CA GLU A 46 5.92 -23.59 -1.96
C GLU A 46 4.58 -23.35 -1.26
N LEU A 47 4.39 -22.20 -0.63
CA LEU A 47 3.11 -21.81 -0.04
C LEU A 47 2.01 -21.73 -1.13
N MET A 48 2.29 -21.14 -2.29
CA MET A 48 1.32 -21.11 -3.40
C MET A 48 0.99 -22.49 -3.92
N ASP A 49 1.95 -23.42 -3.97
CA ASP A 49 1.69 -24.82 -4.34
C ASP A 49 0.80 -25.52 -3.30
N GLU A 50 1.01 -25.27 -2.02
CA GLU A 50 0.15 -25.80 -0.94
C GLU A 50 -1.28 -25.22 -1.03
N LEU A 51 -1.42 -23.94 -1.30
CA LEU A 51 -2.73 -23.28 -1.45
C LEU A 51 -3.49 -23.83 -2.67
N ALA A 52 -2.80 -24.07 -3.78
CA ALA A 52 -3.40 -24.68 -4.97
C ALA A 52 -3.95 -26.09 -4.70
N ILE A 53 -3.29 -26.89 -3.86
CA ILE A 53 -3.82 -28.21 -3.41
C ILE A 53 -5.11 -28.06 -2.59
N ARG A 54 -5.32 -26.89 -1.98
CA ARG A 54 -6.51 -26.55 -1.19
C ARG A 54 -7.58 -25.80 -2.01
N ASP A 55 -7.48 -25.87 -3.33
CA ASP A 55 -8.38 -25.19 -4.29
C ASP A 55 -8.39 -23.65 -4.15
N MET A 56 -7.29 -23.06 -3.68
CA MET A 56 -7.13 -21.61 -3.57
C MET A 56 -6.22 -21.08 -4.67
N SER A 57 -6.77 -20.26 -5.56
CA SER A 57 -6.05 -19.63 -6.66
C SER A 57 -5.61 -18.18 -6.33
N ALA A 58 -4.59 -17.68 -7.04
CA ALA A 58 -4.23 -16.26 -7.00
C ALA A 58 -5.32 -15.41 -7.70
N PRO A 59 -5.53 -14.14 -7.29
CA PRO A 59 -4.72 -13.38 -6.32
C PRO A 59 -4.95 -13.82 -4.87
N VAL A 60 -3.86 -13.83 -4.09
CA VAL A 60 -3.91 -14.18 -2.66
C VAL A 60 -3.15 -13.13 -1.85
N LEU A 61 -3.79 -12.59 -0.83
CA LEU A 61 -3.15 -11.76 0.17
C LEU A 61 -2.65 -12.63 1.34
N VAL A 62 -1.34 -12.74 1.48
CA VAL A 62 -0.71 -13.49 2.57
C VAL A 62 -0.38 -12.53 3.71
N ARG A 63 -0.91 -12.81 4.92
CA ARG A 63 -0.65 -12.05 6.14
C ARG A 63 0.21 -12.85 7.09
N PHE A 64 1.22 -12.19 7.66
CA PHE A 64 2.16 -12.75 8.63
C PHE A 64 1.99 -12.04 9.99
N PRO A 65 1.14 -12.52 10.90
CA PRO A 65 0.93 -11.91 12.22
C PRO A 65 2.23 -11.74 13.02
N ASP A 66 3.14 -12.70 12.97
CA ASP A 66 4.44 -12.62 13.65
C ASP A 66 5.30 -11.39 13.23
N ILE A 67 5.05 -10.82 12.03
CA ILE A 67 5.71 -9.56 11.64
C ILE A 67 5.14 -8.37 12.42
N LEU A 68 3.81 -8.34 12.67
CA LEU A 68 3.21 -7.32 13.53
C LEU A 68 3.82 -7.37 14.93
N ASP A 69 3.92 -8.56 15.50
CA ASP A 69 4.52 -8.81 16.80
C ASP A 69 5.95 -8.30 16.88
N ASN A 70 6.78 -8.68 15.91
CA ASN A 70 8.17 -8.23 15.84
C ASN A 70 8.29 -6.71 15.67
N ARG A 71 7.37 -6.06 14.92
CA ARG A 71 7.35 -4.60 14.75
C ARG A 71 6.97 -3.88 16.04
N ILE A 72 5.99 -4.38 16.79
CA ILE A 72 5.58 -3.87 18.10
C ILE A 72 6.75 -3.97 19.08
N GLU A 73 7.34 -5.15 19.20
CA GLU A 73 8.51 -5.39 20.08
C GLU A 73 9.68 -4.46 19.73
N LYS A 74 10.02 -4.37 18.46
CA LYS A 74 11.12 -3.50 18.00
C LYS A 74 10.87 -2.04 18.37
N THR A 75 9.65 -1.55 18.18
CA THR A 75 9.29 -0.15 18.50
C THR A 75 9.35 0.08 20.01
N SER A 76 8.79 -0.81 20.82
CA SER A 76 8.85 -0.74 22.28
C SER A 76 10.30 -0.78 22.80
N ASN A 77 11.13 -1.67 22.28
CA ASN A 77 12.55 -1.76 22.65
C ASN A 77 13.33 -0.48 22.33
N CYS A 78 12.97 0.22 21.23
CA CYS A 78 13.56 1.52 20.93
C CYS A 78 13.20 2.57 21.99
N PHE A 79 11.93 2.58 22.45
CA PHE A 79 11.49 3.46 23.54
C PHE A 79 12.19 3.13 24.86
N GLU A 80 12.27 1.87 25.25
CA GLU A 80 12.97 1.46 26.47
C GLU A 80 14.44 1.88 26.47
N LYS A 81 15.12 1.71 25.33
CA LYS A 81 16.52 2.10 25.17
C LYS A 81 16.70 3.61 25.30
N ALA A 82 15.87 4.39 24.60
CA ALA A 82 15.94 5.84 24.66
C ALA A 82 15.55 6.37 26.06
N ALA A 83 14.55 5.77 26.72
CA ALA A 83 14.16 6.14 28.07
C ALA A 83 15.31 5.96 29.08
N LYS A 84 16.08 4.88 28.95
CA LYS A 84 17.30 4.65 29.77
C LYS A 84 18.41 5.64 29.44
N GLU A 85 18.63 5.93 28.15
CA GLU A 85 19.69 6.83 27.68
C GLU A 85 19.48 8.26 28.16
N TYR A 86 18.24 8.77 28.11
CA TYR A 86 17.91 10.16 28.45
C TYR A 86 17.35 10.36 29.87
N ASP A 87 17.37 9.32 30.72
CA ASP A 87 16.80 9.35 32.09
C ASP A 87 15.34 9.82 32.11
N TYR A 88 14.55 9.38 31.10
CA TYR A 88 13.14 9.71 30.97
C TYR A 88 12.32 9.09 32.09
N LYS A 89 11.44 9.89 32.70
CA LYS A 89 10.63 9.52 33.88
C LYS A 89 9.15 9.27 33.57
N GLY A 90 8.71 9.61 32.36
CA GLY A 90 7.34 9.34 31.92
C GLY A 90 7.17 7.90 31.42
N GLU A 91 5.95 7.57 31.06
CA GLU A 91 5.60 6.33 30.36
C GLU A 91 5.47 6.56 28.86
N ASN A 92 5.67 5.51 28.06
CA ASN A 92 5.38 5.55 26.63
C ASN A 92 4.25 4.60 26.26
N PHE A 93 3.41 5.03 25.33
CA PHE A 93 2.29 4.28 24.81
C PHE A 93 2.36 4.25 23.27
N ILE A 94 2.26 3.05 22.71
CA ILE A 94 2.11 2.84 21.28
C ILE A 94 0.62 2.72 21.00
N ILE A 95 0.08 3.60 20.17
CA ILE A 95 -1.33 3.54 19.75
C ILE A 95 -1.39 3.08 18.31
N TYR A 96 -2.21 2.07 18.05
CA TYR A 96 -2.50 1.60 16.71
C TYR A 96 -3.80 2.25 16.19
N PRO A 97 -3.72 3.18 15.22
CA PRO A 97 -4.89 3.70 14.56
C PRO A 97 -5.50 2.63 13.67
N ILE A 98 -6.70 2.15 14.01
CA ILE A 98 -7.27 0.99 13.30
C ILE A 98 -7.58 1.30 11.83
N LYS A 99 -7.77 2.57 11.46
CA LYS A 99 -7.94 3.00 10.06
C LYS A 99 -6.83 2.54 9.11
N VAL A 100 -5.65 2.23 9.65
CA VAL A 100 -4.51 1.78 8.84
C VAL A 100 -4.72 0.36 8.30
N ASN A 101 -5.31 -0.52 9.10
CA ASN A 101 -5.86 -1.80 8.70
C ASN A 101 -6.89 -2.24 9.76
N GLN A 102 -8.16 -2.16 9.42
CA GLN A 102 -9.30 -2.40 10.32
C GLN A 102 -9.73 -3.87 10.37
N ILE A 103 -9.10 -4.72 9.58
CA ILE A 103 -9.45 -6.16 9.54
C ILE A 103 -9.32 -6.75 10.94
N ARG A 104 -10.41 -7.39 11.41
CA ARG A 104 -10.52 -7.89 12.78
C ARG A 104 -9.30 -8.72 13.24
N PRO A 105 -8.83 -9.74 12.52
CA PRO A 105 -7.66 -10.50 12.94
C PRO A 105 -6.39 -9.66 13.14
N VAL A 106 -6.20 -8.62 12.33
CA VAL A 106 -5.06 -7.68 12.46
C VAL A 106 -5.18 -6.87 13.75
N VAL A 107 -6.36 -6.33 14.04
CA VAL A 107 -6.59 -5.53 15.26
C VAL A 107 -6.51 -6.39 16.52
N GLU A 108 -7.08 -7.60 16.48
CA GLU A 108 -7.02 -8.57 17.59
C GLU A 108 -5.58 -8.99 17.88
N GLU A 109 -4.76 -9.26 16.85
CA GLU A 109 -3.34 -9.60 17.02
C GLU A 109 -2.56 -8.45 17.64
N VAL A 110 -2.73 -7.23 17.10
CA VAL A 110 -2.07 -6.02 17.62
C VAL A 110 -2.37 -5.82 19.10
N ILE A 111 -3.62 -5.97 19.54
CA ILE A 111 -4.00 -5.83 20.95
C ILE A 111 -3.50 -7.00 21.81
N SER A 112 -3.64 -8.23 21.33
CA SER A 112 -3.21 -9.43 22.06
C SER A 112 -1.73 -9.39 22.38
N HIS A 113 -0.91 -9.16 21.36
CA HIS A 113 0.55 -9.09 21.52
C HIS A 113 0.99 -7.79 22.18
N GLY A 114 0.33 -6.67 21.86
CA GLY A 114 0.68 -5.33 22.33
C GLY A 114 0.41 -5.08 23.81
N LYS A 115 -0.43 -5.91 24.47
CA LYS A 115 -0.81 -5.75 25.88
C LYS A 115 0.39 -5.59 26.83
N LYS A 116 1.45 -6.34 26.62
CA LYS A 116 2.69 -6.29 27.43
C LYS A 116 3.55 -5.04 27.16
N PHE A 117 3.18 -4.22 26.17
CA PHE A 117 3.93 -3.05 25.72
C PHE A 117 3.15 -1.74 25.85
N ASN A 118 2.13 -1.67 26.72
CA ASN A 118 1.28 -0.50 26.87
C ASN A 118 0.64 -0.03 25.55
N LEU A 119 0.29 -0.98 24.67
CA LEU A 119 -0.30 -0.64 23.38
C LEU A 119 -1.79 -0.35 23.55
N GLY A 120 -2.26 0.71 22.88
CA GLY A 120 -3.67 1.08 22.80
C GLY A 120 -4.15 1.20 21.35
N LEU A 121 -5.40 1.60 21.20
CA LEU A 121 -6.05 1.77 19.91
C LEU A 121 -6.53 3.21 19.69
N GLU A 122 -6.60 3.64 18.43
CA GLU A 122 -7.27 4.88 18.03
C GLU A 122 -8.46 4.56 17.14
N GLY A 123 -9.57 5.25 17.36
CA GLY A 123 -10.75 5.22 16.51
C GLY A 123 -11.17 6.64 16.12
N GLY A 124 -11.17 6.95 14.84
CA GLY A 124 -11.49 8.26 14.27
C GLY A 124 -12.91 8.40 13.73
N SER A 125 -13.75 7.36 13.86
CA SER A 125 -15.14 7.36 13.43
C SER A 125 -16.03 6.56 14.38
N GLN A 126 -17.36 6.75 14.29
CA GLN A 126 -18.30 6.02 15.14
C GLN A 126 -18.21 4.48 14.94
N PRO A 127 -18.17 3.92 13.73
CA PRO A 127 -17.96 2.48 13.55
C PRO A 127 -16.63 1.99 14.14
N GLU A 128 -15.55 2.73 13.96
CA GLU A 128 -14.25 2.39 14.55
C GLU A 128 -14.29 2.38 16.07
N LEU A 129 -14.95 3.37 16.69
CA LEU A 129 -15.12 3.42 18.14
C LEU A 129 -15.87 2.19 18.68
N HIS A 130 -16.93 1.74 17.99
CA HIS A 130 -17.64 0.50 18.37
C HIS A 130 -16.72 -0.71 18.34
N ALA A 131 -15.91 -0.86 17.30
CA ALA A 131 -14.96 -1.95 17.18
C ALA A 131 -13.89 -1.87 18.29
N VAL A 132 -13.27 -0.70 18.47
CA VAL A 132 -12.18 -0.47 19.44
C VAL A 132 -12.64 -0.75 20.87
N ILE A 133 -13.82 -0.26 21.29
CA ILE A 133 -14.35 -0.49 22.63
C ILE A 133 -14.59 -1.97 22.88
N ALA A 134 -15.06 -2.70 21.87
CA ALA A 134 -15.36 -4.13 21.99
C ALA A 134 -14.11 -5.01 22.03
N VAL A 135 -13.13 -4.71 21.16
CA VAL A 135 -11.90 -5.52 21.03
C VAL A 135 -10.90 -5.22 22.15
N ASN A 136 -10.76 -3.97 22.57
CA ASN A 136 -9.85 -3.59 23.64
C ASN A 136 -10.42 -4.01 25.01
N THR A 137 -10.06 -5.20 25.46
CA THR A 137 -10.53 -5.77 26.75
C THR A 137 -9.72 -5.29 27.95
N ASP A 138 -8.56 -4.67 27.77
CA ASP A 138 -7.72 -4.14 28.84
C ASP A 138 -8.14 -2.72 29.22
N SER A 139 -8.52 -2.53 30.49
CA SER A 139 -8.91 -1.20 30.99
C SER A 139 -7.74 -0.23 31.14
N ALA A 140 -6.51 -0.73 31.24
CA ALA A 140 -5.30 0.11 31.34
C ALA A 140 -4.83 0.63 29.97
N SER A 141 -5.16 -0.09 28.90
CA SER A 141 -4.80 0.26 27.53
C SER A 141 -5.56 1.51 27.07
N PRO A 142 -4.89 2.57 26.58
CA PRO A 142 -5.54 3.78 26.14
C PRO A 142 -6.39 3.58 24.88
N ILE A 143 -7.49 4.32 24.80
CA ILE A 143 -8.28 4.51 23.58
C ILE A 143 -8.27 6.00 23.24
N ILE A 144 -7.70 6.33 22.09
CA ILE A 144 -7.64 7.71 21.59
C ILE A 144 -8.78 7.93 20.61
N CYS A 145 -9.59 8.94 20.90
CA CYS A 145 -10.77 9.32 20.11
C CYS A 145 -10.45 10.57 19.28
N ASN A 146 -9.89 10.38 18.11
CA ASN A 146 -9.62 11.43 17.12
C ASN A 146 -10.82 11.62 16.16
N GLY A 147 -10.65 12.42 15.13
CA GLY A 147 -11.61 12.62 14.05
C GLY A 147 -12.82 13.47 14.45
N TYR A 148 -13.79 13.54 13.56
CA TYR A 148 -15.02 14.32 13.75
C TYR A 148 -15.96 13.58 14.70
N LYS A 149 -16.40 14.25 15.79
CA LYS A 149 -17.23 13.66 16.83
C LYS A 149 -18.60 14.35 16.91
N ASP A 150 -19.66 13.56 16.82
CA ASP A 150 -21.01 13.98 17.11
C ASP A 150 -21.41 13.65 18.57
N HIS A 151 -22.63 13.99 18.94
CA HIS A 151 -23.17 13.71 20.25
C HIS A 151 -23.14 12.20 20.59
N ASN A 152 -23.51 11.33 19.63
CA ASN A 152 -23.59 9.90 19.88
C ASN A 152 -22.20 9.28 20.09
N TYR A 153 -21.21 9.72 19.30
CA TYR A 153 -19.81 9.33 19.48
C TYR A 153 -19.30 9.68 20.88
N ILE A 154 -19.52 10.94 21.30
CA ILE A 154 -19.08 11.45 22.62
C ILE A 154 -19.81 10.71 23.75
N GLU A 155 -21.12 10.47 23.62
CA GLU A 155 -21.89 9.72 24.62
C GLU A 155 -21.41 8.30 24.80
N LEU A 156 -21.14 7.58 23.68
CA LEU A 156 -20.60 6.23 23.72
C LEU A 156 -19.21 6.19 24.37
N ALA A 157 -18.32 7.11 23.99
CA ALA A 157 -16.97 7.20 24.57
C ALA A 157 -17.01 7.46 26.08
N LEU A 158 -17.83 8.41 26.55
CA LEU A 158 -17.96 8.72 27.99
C LEU A 158 -18.64 7.61 28.77
N LEU A 159 -19.62 6.90 28.19
CA LEU A 159 -20.18 5.68 28.81
C LEU A 159 -19.11 4.59 28.97
N ALA A 160 -18.28 4.37 27.94
CA ALA A 160 -17.16 3.42 28.03
C ALA A 160 -16.13 3.84 29.10
N GLN A 161 -15.84 5.15 29.20
CA GLN A 161 -14.99 5.70 30.27
C GLN A 161 -15.60 5.46 31.64
N LYS A 162 -16.89 5.67 31.79
CA LYS A 162 -17.63 5.40 33.04
C LYS A 162 -17.59 3.95 33.47
N MET A 163 -17.51 3.03 32.49
CA MET A 163 -17.35 1.59 32.72
C MET A 163 -15.90 1.17 32.99
N GLY A 164 -14.95 2.11 33.04
CA GLY A 164 -13.55 1.87 33.39
C GLY A 164 -12.58 1.77 32.22
N LYS A 165 -13.00 2.08 30.97
CA LYS A 165 -12.06 2.20 29.87
C LYS A 165 -11.24 3.48 29.99
N ARG A 166 -9.97 3.45 29.60
CA ARG A 166 -9.09 4.61 29.56
C ARG A 166 -9.26 5.38 28.25
N ILE A 167 -10.26 6.27 28.19
CA ILE A 167 -10.63 7.02 26.99
C ILE A 167 -10.02 8.44 27.05
N PHE A 168 -9.49 8.92 25.92
CA PHE A 168 -9.13 10.31 25.69
C PHE A 168 -9.93 10.86 24.52
N LEU A 169 -10.77 11.87 24.78
CA LEU A 169 -11.52 12.60 23.75
C LEU A 169 -10.65 13.74 23.23
N VAL A 170 -10.09 13.59 22.03
CA VAL A 170 -9.24 14.61 21.41
C VAL A 170 -10.09 15.61 20.65
N VAL A 171 -10.13 16.83 21.13
CA VAL A 171 -10.86 17.96 20.53
C VAL A 171 -10.14 18.38 19.24
N GLU A 172 -10.84 18.25 18.15
CA GLU A 172 -10.36 18.61 16.81
C GLU A 172 -10.97 19.93 16.32
N LYS A 173 -12.07 20.34 16.92
CA LYS A 173 -12.81 21.59 16.66
C LYS A 173 -13.34 22.16 17.96
N LEU A 174 -13.26 23.47 18.09
CA LEU A 174 -13.62 24.19 19.33
C LEU A 174 -15.05 23.90 19.85
N ASN A 175 -16.01 23.77 18.95
CA ASN A 175 -17.40 23.50 19.29
C ASN A 175 -17.63 22.12 19.94
N GLU A 176 -16.75 21.16 19.76
CA GLU A 176 -16.85 19.83 20.39
C GLU A 176 -16.82 19.93 21.93
N LEU A 177 -16.13 20.93 22.50
CA LEU A 177 -16.09 21.16 23.94
C LEU A 177 -17.46 21.39 24.57
N ASN A 178 -18.38 22.04 23.85
CA ASN A 178 -19.74 22.24 24.36
C ASN A 178 -20.48 20.91 24.45
N THR A 179 -20.40 20.07 23.40
CA THR A 179 -21.03 18.75 23.38
C THR A 179 -20.42 17.82 24.44
N ILE A 180 -19.09 17.84 24.60
CA ILE A 180 -18.40 17.06 25.64
C ILE A 180 -18.91 17.51 27.05
N TYR A 181 -19.04 18.80 27.30
CA TYR A 181 -19.54 19.32 28.57
C TYR A 181 -20.96 18.87 28.84
N GLU A 182 -21.87 19.03 27.87
CA GLU A 182 -23.30 18.67 28.02
C GLU A 182 -23.45 17.17 28.33
N VAL A 183 -22.76 16.31 27.58
CA VAL A 183 -22.82 14.86 27.78
C VAL A 183 -22.14 14.45 29.09
N ALA A 184 -21.01 15.06 29.44
CA ALA A 184 -20.29 14.79 30.68
C ALA A 184 -21.17 15.13 31.93
N GLN A 185 -21.88 16.27 31.88
CA GLN A 185 -22.84 16.65 32.93
C GLN A 185 -24.00 15.65 33.01
N LYS A 186 -24.62 15.31 31.87
CA LYS A 186 -25.71 14.32 31.80
C LYS A 186 -25.32 12.96 32.41
N LEU A 187 -24.11 12.50 32.11
CA LEU A 187 -23.62 11.19 32.56
C LEU A 187 -22.95 11.23 33.93
N ASN A 188 -22.70 12.41 34.48
CA ASN A 188 -21.92 12.66 35.70
C ASN A 188 -20.54 11.98 35.62
N VAL A 189 -19.77 12.33 34.58
CA VAL A 189 -18.41 11.80 34.28
C VAL A 189 -17.44 12.97 34.14
N ARG A 190 -16.24 12.84 34.68
CA ARG A 190 -15.12 13.76 34.40
C ARG A 190 -14.34 13.23 33.18
N PRO A 191 -14.46 13.86 32.00
CA PRO A 191 -13.80 13.35 30.77
C PRO A 191 -12.29 13.56 30.83
N ASN A 192 -11.52 12.64 30.23
CA ASN A 192 -10.14 12.94 29.87
C ASN A 192 -10.13 13.62 28.50
N ILE A 193 -9.87 14.90 28.47
CA ILE A 193 -9.85 15.72 27.27
C ILE A 193 -8.44 15.82 26.74
N GLY A 194 -8.28 15.55 25.46
CA GLY A 194 -7.13 15.94 24.66
C GLY A 194 -7.46 17.16 23.80
N ILE A 195 -6.49 17.95 23.42
CA ILE A 195 -6.66 19.01 22.43
C ILE A 195 -5.64 18.80 21.32
N ARG A 196 -6.11 18.71 20.08
CA ARG A 196 -5.22 18.73 18.91
C ARG A 196 -4.84 20.16 18.57
N ILE A 197 -3.53 20.43 18.57
CA ILE A 197 -2.95 21.73 18.23
C ILE A 197 -2.47 21.72 16.76
N LYS A 198 -2.70 22.84 16.07
CA LYS A 198 -2.08 23.08 14.77
C LYS A 198 -0.67 23.58 15.00
N LEU A 199 0.29 22.93 14.37
CA LEU A 199 1.69 23.38 14.34
C LEU A 199 1.95 24.17 13.05
N ALA A 200 2.82 25.15 13.10
CA ALA A 200 3.27 25.87 11.91
C ALA A 200 4.11 24.97 10.98
N SER A 201 4.75 23.95 11.55
CA SER A 201 5.49 22.95 10.79
C SER A 201 4.55 21.97 10.09
N SER A 202 4.70 21.83 8.76
CA SER A 202 4.01 20.85 7.92
C SER A 202 4.91 19.66 7.62
N GLY A 203 4.30 18.54 7.25
CA GLY A 203 4.99 17.36 6.72
C GLY A 203 5.71 17.62 5.40
N SER A 204 6.04 16.57 4.69
CA SER A 204 6.63 16.62 3.33
C SER A 204 6.02 15.50 2.49
N GLY A 205 6.02 15.69 1.15
CA GLY A 205 5.53 14.69 0.21
C GLY A 205 4.02 14.71 0.02
N LYS A 206 3.46 13.59 -0.39
CA LYS A 206 2.06 13.43 -0.83
C LYS A 206 1.00 13.81 0.21
N TRP A 207 1.34 13.86 1.49
CA TRP A 207 0.44 14.18 2.62
C TRP A 207 0.81 15.50 3.32
N GLU A 208 1.49 16.42 2.65
CA GLU A 208 1.92 17.70 3.23
C GLU A 208 0.74 18.54 3.74
N GLU A 209 -0.41 18.51 3.05
CA GLU A 209 -1.63 19.24 3.42
C GLU A 209 -2.33 18.71 4.69
N SER A 210 -1.91 17.56 5.22
CA SER A 210 -2.49 17.02 6.46
C SER A 210 -1.94 17.65 7.74
N GLY A 211 -0.93 18.51 7.63
CA GLY A 211 -0.34 19.29 8.72
C GLY A 211 -0.32 20.79 8.42
N GLY A 212 0.20 21.60 9.36
CA GLY A 212 0.29 23.05 9.23
C GLY A 212 -1.04 23.80 9.34
N ASP A 213 -1.03 25.09 9.01
CA ASP A 213 -2.20 25.98 9.13
C ASP A 213 -3.39 25.54 8.26
N ALA A 214 -3.12 24.93 7.12
CA ALA A 214 -4.13 24.41 6.18
C ALA A 214 -4.80 23.11 6.66
N SER A 215 -4.31 22.49 7.75
CA SER A 215 -4.87 21.24 8.26
C SER A 215 -6.37 21.34 8.53
N LYS A 216 -7.11 20.30 8.10
CA LYS A 216 -8.55 20.15 8.31
C LYS A 216 -8.94 20.19 9.80
N PHE A 217 -8.07 19.69 10.68
CA PHE A 217 -8.32 19.48 12.10
C PHE A 217 -7.23 20.12 12.97
N GLY A 218 -7.60 20.36 14.22
CA GLY A 218 -6.76 20.97 15.23
C GLY A 218 -7.10 22.44 15.46
N LEU A 219 -6.75 22.94 16.63
CA LEU A 219 -6.99 24.31 17.06
C LEU A 219 -5.76 25.19 16.78
N THR A 220 -5.98 26.38 16.29
CA THR A 220 -4.99 27.46 16.24
C THR A 220 -4.64 27.92 17.64
N SER A 221 -3.56 28.70 17.82
CA SER A 221 -3.20 29.23 19.15
C SER A 221 -4.30 30.10 19.77
N SER A 222 -5.05 30.86 18.97
CA SER A 222 -6.19 31.66 19.45
C SER A 222 -7.35 30.78 19.88
N GLU A 223 -7.71 29.77 19.09
CA GLU A 223 -8.75 28.80 19.44
C GLU A 223 -8.35 27.94 20.65
N LEU A 224 -7.06 27.63 20.82
CA LEU A 224 -6.57 26.96 22.03
C LEU A 224 -6.81 27.82 23.28
N LEU A 225 -6.48 29.11 23.26
CA LEU A 225 -6.75 30.01 24.38
C LEU A 225 -8.24 30.09 24.67
N GLU A 226 -9.10 30.21 23.65
CA GLU A 226 -10.56 30.18 23.82
C GLU A 226 -11.04 28.85 24.43
N ALA A 227 -10.45 27.71 24.00
CA ALA A 227 -10.74 26.40 24.59
C ALA A 227 -10.37 26.34 26.07
N LEU A 228 -9.23 26.92 26.46
CA LEU A 228 -8.80 27.00 27.86
C LEU A 228 -9.78 27.83 28.69
N ASP A 229 -10.21 29.02 28.20
CA ASP A 229 -11.20 29.87 28.84
C ASP A 229 -12.55 29.14 29.02
N MET A 230 -12.97 28.38 27.98
CA MET A 230 -14.19 27.56 28.06
C MET A 230 -14.07 26.45 29.12
N LEU A 231 -12.95 25.76 29.21
CA LEU A 231 -12.72 24.73 30.22
C LEU A 231 -12.73 25.32 31.64
N GLU A 232 -12.12 26.48 31.86
CA GLU A 232 -12.10 27.14 33.13
C GLU A 232 -13.51 27.61 33.54
N ALA A 233 -14.24 28.26 32.62
CA ALA A 233 -15.61 28.71 32.85
C ALA A 233 -16.58 27.57 33.18
N LYS A 234 -16.36 26.38 32.62
CA LYS A 234 -17.16 25.17 32.87
C LYS A 234 -16.66 24.36 34.09
N GLY A 235 -15.62 24.80 34.78
CA GLY A 235 -15.01 24.06 35.89
C GLY A 235 -14.40 22.73 35.50
N MET A 236 -13.83 22.64 34.28
CA MET A 236 -13.25 21.43 33.69
C MET A 236 -11.74 21.57 33.42
N LYS A 237 -11.08 22.53 34.10
CA LYS A 237 -9.64 22.75 33.93
C LYS A 237 -8.80 21.47 34.15
N ASP A 238 -9.16 20.68 35.15
CA ASP A 238 -8.54 19.41 35.51
C ASP A 238 -8.81 18.27 34.50
N CYS A 239 -9.74 18.45 33.56
CA CYS A 239 -10.06 17.47 32.53
C CYS A 239 -9.10 17.51 31.35
N LEU A 240 -8.36 18.61 31.14
CA LEU A 240 -7.34 18.66 30.07
C LEU A 240 -6.13 17.84 30.49
N LYS A 241 -5.98 16.68 29.86
CA LYS A 241 -4.95 15.67 30.16
C LYS A 241 -3.91 15.51 29.06
N LEU A 242 -4.27 15.84 27.83
CA LEU A 242 -3.48 15.47 26.67
C LEU A 242 -3.44 16.63 25.66
N ILE A 243 -2.24 16.85 25.07
CA ILE A 243 -2.12 17.57 23.80
C ILE A 243 -1.75 16.60 22.70
N HIS A 244 -2.33 16.78 21.54
CA HIS A 244 -2.09 15.95 20.34
C HIS A 244 -1.66 16.84 19.18
N PHE A 245 -0.76 16.34 18.36
CA PHE A 245 -0.46 16.94 17.05
C PHE A 245 -0.20 15.86 16.01
N HIS A 246 -0.47 16.19 14.75
CA HIS A 246 -0.20 15.29 13.64
C HIS A 246 0.30 16.09 12.43
N ILE A 247 1.47 15.77 11.95
CA ILE A 247 2.16 16.50 10.87
C ILE A 247 2.06 15.83 9.51
N GLY A 248 1.29 14.75 9.41
CA GLY A 248 1.07 14.00 8.17
C GLY A 248 1.49 12.54 8.25
N SER A 249 1.22 11.80 7.18
CA SER A 249 1.63 10.40 7.01
C SER A 249 2.94 10.33 6.24
N GLN A 250 3.68 9.21 6.37
CA GLN A 250 4.90 8.93 5.58
C GLN A 250 5.89 10.11 5.58
N ILE A 251 6.32 10.57 6.76
CA ILE A 251 7.29 11.67 6.86
C ILE A 251 8.67 11.18 6.45
N THR A 252 9.19 11.69 5.36
CA THR A 252 10.43 11.20 4.74
C THR A 252 11.70 11.78 5.38
N LYS A 253 11.61 12.93 6.05
CA LYS A 253 12.76 13.67 6.57
C LYS A 253 12.67 13.87 8.08
N ILE A 254 13.64 13.33 8.82
CA ILE A 254 13.71 13.45 10.30
C ILE A 254 13.66 14.91 10.80
N ARG A 255 14.23 15.85 10.05
CA ARG A 255 14.23 17.29 10.43
C ARG A 255 12.83 17.88 10.57
N ARG A 256 11.84 17.39 9.80
CA ARG A 256 10.43 17.83 9.92
C ARG A 256 9.86 17.39 11.27
N ILE A 257 10.13 16.15 11.65
CA ILE A 257 9.74 15.61 12.95
C ILE A 257 10.37 16.42 14.08
N GLN A 258 11.68 16.64 14.04
CA GLN A 258 12.40 17.43 15.04
C GLN A 258 11.86 18.86 15.20
N THR A 259 11.46 19.50 14.09
CA THR A 259 10.87 20.84 14.13
C THR A 259 9.50 20.83 14.80
N ALA A 260 8.65 19.86 14.46
CA ALA A 260 7.33 19.70 15.07
C ALA A 260 7.41 19.38 16.57
N LEU A 261 8.30 18.47 16.95
CA LEU A 261 8.52 18.12 18.36
C LEU A 261 8.95 19.33 19.19
N ARG A 262 9.86 20.17 18.67
CA ARG A 262 10.29 21.41 19.34
C ARG A 262 9.15 22.39 19.51
N GLU A 263 8.32 22.59 18.48
CA GLU A 263 7.15 23.46 18.57
C GLU A 263 6.14 22.92 19.58
N ALA A 264 5.80 21.62 19.51
CA ALA A 264 4.89 20.98 20.45
C ALA A 264 5.38 21.05 21.91
N SER A 265 6.69 20.93 22.13
CA SER A 265 7.26 21.07 23.48
C SER A 265 7.03 22.45 24.08
N GLN A 266 6.98 23.51 23.26
CA GLN A 266 6.63 24.86 23.74
C GLN A 266 5.16 24.95 24.16
N PHE A 267 4.22 24.32 23.43
CA PHE A 267 2.82 24.25 23.87
C PHE A 267 2.71 23.53 25.21
N TYR A 268 3.42 22.43 25.41
CA TYR A 268 3.45 21.72 26.69
C TYR A 268 3.91 22.64 27.83
N ILE A 269 5.02 23.36 27.65
CA ILE A 269 5.57 24.31 28.65
C ILE A 269 4.55 25.42 28.94
N GLN A 270 3.98 26.05 27.90
CA GLN A 270 3.07 27.19 28.08
C GLN A 270 1.78 26.79 28.78
N LEU A 271 1.23 25.62 28.51
CA LEU A 271 0.06 25.09 29.20
C LEU A 271 0.31 24.90 30.70
N HIS A 272 1.48 24.36 31.08
CA HIS A 272 1.88 24.28 32.49
C HIS A 272 2.03 25.65 33.15
N HIS A 273 2.60 26.63 32.45
CA HIS A 273 2.70 28.01 32.94
C HIS A 273 1.32 28.68 33.13
N LEU A 274 0.32 28.31 32.32
CA LEU A 274 -1.08 28.72 32.47
C LEU A 274 -1.83 27.92 33.55
N GLY A 275 -1.13 27.02 34.24
CA GLY A 275 -1.67 26.22 35.34
C GLY A 275 -2.55 25.04 34.90
N TYR A 276 -2.35 24.51 33.70
CA TYR A 276 -2.96 23.27 33.24
C TYR A 276 -1.97 22.12 33.44
N ASP A 277 -2.43 21.06 34.09
CA ASP A 277 -1.62 19.89 34.39
C ASP A 277 -1.78 18.84 33.28
N VAL A 278 -1.13 19.11 32.13
CA VAL A 278 -1.14 18.21 30.98
C VAL A 278 -0.19 17.05 31.23
N GLU A 279 -0.74 15.84 31.28
CA GLU A 279 0.00 14.63 31.63
C GLU A 279 0.57 13.90 30.40
N PHE A 280 -0.06 14.07 29.22
CA PHE A 280 0.24 13.31 28.01
C PHE A 280 0.54 14.23 26.83
N VAL A 281 1.54 13.83 26.04
CA VAL A 281 1.78 14.39 24.72
C VAL A 281 1.69 13.28 23.69
N ASP A 282 0.71 13.41 22.81
CA ASP A 282 0.53 12.53 21.67
C ASP A 282 1.18 13.14 20.43
N CYS A 283 2.27 12.53 20.01
CA CYS A 283 3.06 12.96 18.86
C CYS A 283 2.39 12.59 17.52
N GLY A 284 1.23 11.96 17.55
CA GLY A 284 0.53 11.51 16.37
C GLY A 284 1.29 10.41 15.60
N GLY A 285 0.94 10.27 14.34
CA GLY A 285 1.60 9.35 13.41
C GLY A 285 2.71 10.03 12.60
N GLY A 286 3.04 9.40 11.49
CA GLY A 286 3.99 9.95 10.51
C GLY A 286 5.30 9.21 10.41
N LEU A 287 5.63 8.30 11.33
CA LEU A 287 6.78 7.41 11.19
C LEU A 287 6.69 6.64 9.87
N GLY A 288 7.60 6.96 8.95
CA GLY A 288 7.55 6.47 7.58
C GLY A 288 8.11 5.07 7.42
N VAL A 289 7.79 4.49 6.27
CA VAL A 289 8.30 3.20 5.78
C VAL A 289 9.19 3.45 4.57
N ASP A 290 10.28 2.74 4.48
CA ASP A 290 11.19 2.80 3.34
C ASP A 290 10.74 1.81 2.27
N TYR A 291 9.79 2.24 1.42
CA TYR A 291 9.21 1.39 0.39
C TYR A 291 10.18 1.10 -0.76
N ASP A 292 11.11 2.00 -1.07
CA ASP A 292 12.07 1.78 -2.14
C ASP A 292 13.44 1.25 -1.65
N GLY A 293 13.63 1.20 -0.32
CA GLY A 293 14.83 0.66 0.30
C GLY A 293 16.10 1.50 0.08
N THR A 294 15.96 2.75 -0.40
CA THR A 294 17.13 3.60 -0.74
C THR A 294 17.66 4.40 0.43
N ARG A 295 16.87 4.55 1.50
CA ARG A 295 17.15 5.44 2.65
C ARG A 295 17.50 6.85 2.22
N SER A 296 16.85 7.33 1.17
CA SER A 296 17.10 8.62 0.55
C SER A 296 16.13 9.68 1.03
N SER A 297 16.61 10.89 1.27
CA SER A 297 15.76 12.06 1.52
C SER A 297 15.16 12.66 0.24
N ASN A 298 15.52 12.14 -0.93
CA ASN A 298 15.09 12.65 -2.23
C ASN A 298 13.92 11.85 -2.83
N SER A 299 13.56 10.72 -2.20
CA SER A 299 12.41 9.90 -2.60
C SER A 299 11.26 10.08 -1.61
N GLU A 300 10.05 10.28 -2.13
CA GLU A 300 8.82 10.32 -1.30
C GLU A 300 8.41 8.94 -0.80
N SER A 301 8.96 7.88 -1.39
CA SER A 301 8.74 6.49 -0.99
C SER A 301 9.82 5.95 -0.05
N SER A 302 10.74 6.82 0.42
CA SER A 302 11.84 6.45 1.32
C SER A 302 11.83 7.29 2.60
N VAL A 303 12.66 6.89 3.58
CA VAL A 303 12.89 7.63 4.82
C VAL A 303 14.38 7.70 5.13
N ASN A 304 14.88 8.85 5.59
CA ASN A 304 16.29 9.05 5.88
C ASN A 304 16.67 8.83 7.35
N TYR A 305 15.85 8.09 8.09
CA TYR A 305 16.06 7.84 9.52
C TYR A 305 15.56 6.44 9.94
N SER A 306 16.00 6.00 11.09
CA SER A 306 15.57 4.74 11.71
C SER A 306 14.49 4.98 12.78
N ILE A 307 13.81 3.90 13.21
CA ILE A 307 12.86 3.96 14.34
C ILE A 307 13.57 4.47 15.60
N GLN A 308 14.82 4.05 15.84
CA GLN A 308 15.57 4.47 17.02
C GLN A 308 15.84 5.99 17.01
N GLU A 309 16.22 6.57 15.88
CA GLU A 309 16.41 8.01 15.74
C GLU A 309 15.10 8.78 15.96
N TYR A 310 14.00 8.31 15.39
CA TYR A 310 12.69 8.89 15.65
C TYR A 310 12.32 8.89 17.13
N VAL A 311 12.49 7.76 17.81
CA VAL A 311 12.17 7.62 19.23
C VAL A 311 13.12 8.47 20.10
N ASN A 312 14.40 8.51 19.75
CA ASN A 312 15.37 9.36 20.45
C ASN A 312 14.96 10.83 20.40
N ASP A 313 14.56 11.32 19.21
CA ASP A 313 14.11 12.71 19.05
C ASP A 313 12.83 12.99 19.85
N CYS A 314 11.85 12.06 19.87
CA CYS A 314 10.65 12.20 20.68
C CYS A 314 10.99 12.33 22.17
N ILE A 315 11.76 11.41 22.74
CA ILE A 315 12.08 11.42 24.17
C ILE A 315 12.99 12.60 24.52
N TYR A 316 14.09 12.78 23.79
CA TYR A 316 15.08 13.84 24.10
C TYR A 316 14.44 15.22 24.12
N THR A 317 13.58 15.54 23.13
CA THR A 317 12.98 16.87 23.03
C THR A 317 12.13 17.21 24.25
N PHE A 318 11.30 16.29 24.73
CA PHE A 318 10.43 16.54 25.88
C PHE A 318 11.19 16.46 27.21
N VAL A 319 12.19 15.59 27.33
CA VAL A 319 13.07 15.55 28.50
C VAL A 319 13.84 16.86 28.66
N ASP A 320 14.48 17.35 27.59
CA ASP A 320 15.25 18.60 27.60
C ASP A 320 14.35 19.81 27.93
N ALA A 321 13.16 19.87 27.29
CA ALA A 321 12.19 20.93 27.51
C ALA A 321 11.65 20.94 28.96
N ALA A 322 11.28 19.79 29.50
CA ALA A 322 10.77 19.66 30.85
C ALA A 322 11.84 20.00 31.90
N ASN A 323 13.03 19.46 31.76
CA ASN A 323 14.15 19.71 32.69
C ASN A 323 14.55 21.20 32.77
N LYS A 324 14.61 21.87 31.60
CA LYS A 324 14.93 23.31 31.54
C LYS A 324 13.92 24.22 32.25
N ASN A 325 12.68 23.75 32.35
CA ASN A 325 11.55 24.50 32.93
C ASN A 325 11.09 23.96 34.29
N ASN A 326 11.80 22.97 34.86
CA ASN A 326 11.44 22.30 36.12
C ASN A 326 10.02 21.72 36.10
N LEU A 327 9.62 21.15 34.96
CA LEU A 327 8.32 20.50 34.77
C LEU A 327 8.47 18.97 34.81
N PRO A 328 7.40 18.23 35.09
CA PRO A 328 7.43 16.77 34.97
C PRO A 328 7.69 16.36 33.52
N HIS A 329 8.24 15.16 33.32
CA HIS A 329 8.31 14.58 31.98
C HIS A 329 6.90 14.10 31.58
N PRO A 330 6.37 14.51 30.42
CA PRO A 330 5.07 14.03 29.98
C PRO A 330 5.10 12.54 29.65
N ASN A 331 3.99 11.85 29.75
CA ASN A 331 3.83 10.55 29.12
C ASN A 331 3.71 10.73 27.60
N LEU A 332 4.45 9.95 26.84
CA LEU A 332 4.49 10.08 25.37
C LEU A 332 3.62 9.02 24.70
N ILE A 333 2.83 9.47 23.74
CA ILE A 333 2.00 8.63 22.86
C ILE A 333 2.49 8.80 21.43
N THR A 334 2.49 7.69 20.66
CA THR A 334 2.75 7.71 19.22
C THR A 334 1.72 6.86 18.48
N GLU A 335 1.25 7.35 17.31
CA GLU A 335 0.21 6.73 16.49
C GLU A 335 0.77 6.17 15.16
N SER A 336 1.87 5.43 15.21
CA SER A 336 2.67 5.02 14.04
C SER A 336 2.16 3.74 13.35
N GLY A 337 0.88 3.70 12.97
CA GLY A 337 0.22 2.51 12.41
C GLY A 337 0.86 1.96 11.13
N ARG A 338 1.18 2.83 10.15
CA ARG A 338 1.85 2.41 8.89
C ARG A 338 3.14 1.65 9.17
N SER A 339 3.98 2.15 10.05
CA SER A 339 5.26 1.53 10.40
C SER A 339 5.09 0.17 11.09
N LEU A 340 3.98 -0.06 11.78
CA LEU A 340 3.66 -1.35 12.39
C LEU A 340 3.16 -2.36 11.37
N SER A 341 2.24 -1.96 10.48
CA SER A 341 1.49 -2.90 9.65
C SER A 341 2.02 -3.09 8.23
N ALA A 342 2.75 -2.15 7.63
CA ALA A 342 3.10 -2.24 6.20
C ALA A 342 3.74 -3.59 5.80
N HIS A 343 4.68 -4.10 6.59
CA HIS A 343 5.47 -5.28 6.24
C HIS A 343 4.73 -6.62 6.40
N HIS A 344 3.57 -6.65 7.09
CA HIS A 344 2.96 -7.92 7.47
C HIS A 344 2.18 -8.60 6.34
N SER A 345 1.90 -7.91 5.25
CA SER A 345 1.13 -8.46 4.13
C SER A 345 1.89 -8.42 2.82
N VAL A 346 1.67 -9.47 2.02
CA VAL A 346 2.21 -9.64 0.66
C VAL A 346 1.06 -10.06 -0.25
N LEU A 347 0.83 -9.34 -1.35
CA LEU A 347 -0.12 -9.74 -2.39
C LEU A 347 0.61 -10.58 -3.44
N ILE A 348 0.14 -11.80 -3.69
CA ILE A 348 0.67 -12.69 -4.74
C ILE A 348 -0.34 -12.77 -5.87
N MET A 349 0.10 -12.48 -7.09
CA MET A 349 -0.69 -12.50 -8.30
C MET A 349 -0.05 -13.39 -9.36
N GLN A 350 -0.87 -14.09 -10.15
CA GLN A 350 -0.42 -14.93 -11.25
C GLN A 350 -0.38 -14.13 -12.55
N VAL A 351 0.67 -14.30 -13.32
CA VAL A 351 0.72 -13.81 -14.71
C VAL A 351 -0.06 -14.77 -15.60
N LEU A 352 -1.11 -14.26 -16.23
CA LEU A 352 -2.00 -15.04 -17.09
C LEU A 352 -1.45 -15.13 -18.51
N GLU A 353 -1.07 -13.99 -19.06
CA GLU A 353 -0.56 -13.88 -20.42
C GLU A 353 0.34 -12.66 -20.60
N THR A 354 1.00 -12.59 -21.72
CA THR A 354 1.87 -11.47 -22.08
C THR A 354 1.52 -10.93 -23.47
N ALA A 355 1.57 -9.63 -23.63
CA ALA A 355 1.51 -8.98 -24.94
C ALA A 355 2.82 -8.26 -25.22
N SER A 356 3.49 -8.67 -26.27
CA SER A 356 4.71 -8.03 -26.77
C SER A 356 4.40 -7.23 -28.04
N LEU A 357 5.19 -6.21 -28.26
CA LEU A 357 5.15 -5.49 -29.54
C LEU A 357 5.57 -6.42 -30.69
N PRO A 358 4.98 -6.29 -31.88
CA PRO A 358 5.28 -7.19 -33.00
C PRO A 358 6.77 -7.21 -33.34
N ARG A 359 7.21 -8.32 -33.92
CA ARG A 359 8.59 -8.50 -34.41
C ARG A 359 8.55 -8.89 -35.87
N MET A 360 9.48 -8.39 -36.62
CA MET A 360 9.75 -8.87 -37.98
C MET A 360 10.23 -10.32 -37.91
N ASP A 361 9.85 -11.16 -38.89
CA ASP A 361 10.42 -12.49 -39.04
C ASP A 361 11.93 -12.37 -39.29
N GLU A 362 12.73 -13.25 -38.68
CA GLU A 362 14.21 -13.23 -38.82
C GLU A 362 14.66 -13.43 -40.26
N ASN A 363 13.84 -14.08 -41.09
CA ASN A 363 14.13 -14.32 -42.52
C ASN A 363 13.33 -13.41 -43.45
N PHE A 364 12.77 -12.30 -42.91
CA PHE A 364 11.98 -11.37 -43.73
C PHE A 364 12.89 -10.65 -44.73
N GLU A 365 12.55 -10.75 -46.01
CA GLU A 365 13.10 -9.94 -47.10
C GLU A 365 11.93 -9.31 -47.89
N PRO A 366 11.99 -8.02 -48.18
CA PRO A 366 10.93 -7.38 -48.96
C PRO A 366 10.93 -7.92 -50.40
N SER A 367 9.75 -8.28 -50.89
CA SER A 367 9.62 -8.72 -52.28
C SER A 367 9.98 -7.57 -53.24
N PRO A 368 10.40 -7.86 -54.49
CA PRO A 368 10.65 -6.79 -55.48
C PRO A 368 9.46 -5.89 -55.74
N GLU A 369 8.23 -6.40 -55.54
CA GLU A 369 6.97 -5.68 -55.73
C GLU A 369 6.46 -5.00 -54.46
N ALA A 370 7.15 -5.14 -53.32
CA ALA A 370 6.75 -4.50 -52.05
C ALA A 370 6.71 -2.96 -52.21
N HIS A 371 5.83 -2.34 -51.42
CA HIS A 371 5.72 -0.88 -51.36
C HIS A 371 7.08 -0.24 -50.99
N GLN A 372 7.36 0.95 -51.53
CA GLN A 372 8.65 1.60 -51.31
C GLN A 372 8.97 1.79 -49.82
N LEU A 373 8.00 2.21 -49.01
CA LEU A 373 8.19 2.37 -47.56
C LEU A 373 8.63 1.08 -46.84
N VAL A 374 8.23 -0.11 -47.33
CA VAL A 374 8.69 -1.39 -46.79
C VAL A 374 10.16 -1.59 -47.09
N LYS A 375 10.60 -1.24 -48.30
CA LYS A 375 12.01 -1.31 -48.72
C LYS A 375 12.87 -0.32 -47.96
N ASP A 376 12.41 0.88 -47.79
CA ASP A 376 13.12 1.96 -47.07
C ASP A 376 13.29 1.59 -45.59
N MET A 377 12.23 1.06 -44.94
CA MET A 377 12.31 0.57 -43.55
C MET A 377 13.28 -0.61 -43.41
N TYR A 378 13.30 -1.53 -44.40
CA TYR A 378 14.22 -2.66 -44.42
C TYR A 378 15.67 -2.18 -44.63
N GLU A 379 15.90 -1.15 -45.45
CA GLU A 379 17.22 -0.55 -45.65
C GLU A 379 17.78 0.03 -44.35
N ILE A 380 16.93 0.69 -43.54
CA ILE A 380 17.29 1.17 -42.19
C ILE A 380 17.70 -0.02 -41.32
N TRP A 381 16.88 -1.09 -41.29
CA TRP A 381 17.17 -2.30 -40.49
C TRP A 381 18.51 -2.94 -40.87
N ASP A 382 18.79 -3.14 -42.16
CA ASP A 382 19.99 -3.81 -42.67
C ASP A 382 21.27 -2.98 -42.47
N ASN A 383 21.14 -1.62 -42.39
CA ASN A 383 22.26 -0.71 -42.27
C ASN A 383 22.41 -0.06 -40.88
N LEU A 384 21.70 -0.54 -39.85
CA LEU A 384 21.78 0.03 -38.52
C LEU A 384 23.23 0.17 -38.02
N ASN A 385 23.59 1.38 -37.60
CA ASN A 385 24.96 1.70 -37.26
C ASN A 385 25.03 2.38 -35.86
N PRO A 386 25.90 1.91 -34.94
CA PRO A 386 26.07 2.55 -33.64
C PRO A 386 26.39 4.04 -33.64
N ARG A 387 26.82 4.63 -34.76
CA ARG A 387 27.12 6.04 -34.86
C ARG A 387 25.93 6.92 -35.26
N THR A 388 24.91 6.35 -35.90
CA THR A 388 23.74 7.05 -36.45
C THR A 388 22.43 6.62 -35.80
N LEU A 389 22.47 5.90 -34.67
CA LEU A 389 21.30 5.29 -34.03
C LEU A 389 20.10 6.24 -33.84
N LEU A 390 20.36 7.48 -33.48
CA LEU A 390 19.28 8.46 -33.27
C LEU A 390 18.65 8.88 -34.61
N GLU A 391 19.47 9.07 -35.64
CA GLU A 391 19.02 9.40 -37.01
C GLU A 391 18.25 8.21 -37.59
N ASP A 392 18.81 7.01 -37.51
CA ASP A 392 18.17 5.78 -38.01
C ASP A 392 16.81 5.55 -37.35
N TRP A 393 16.70 5.82 -36.05
CA TRP A 393 15.45 5.68 -35.32
C TRP A 393 14.42 6.75 -35.71
N HIS A 394 14.84 8.01 -35.91
CA HIS A 394 13.96 9.08 -36.41
C HIS A 394 13.45 8.81 -37.82
N ASP A 395 14.30 8.29 -38.70
CA ASP A 395 13.91 7.92 -40.08
C ASP A 395 12.88 6.77 -40.03
N ALA A 396 13.08 5.76 -39.16
CA ALA A 396 12.11 4.70 -38.96
C ALA A 396 10.77 5.20 -38.40
N GLN A 397 10.79 6.19 -37.49
CA GLN A 397 9.58 6.85 -37.00
C GLN A 397 8.84 7.57 -38.12
N GLN A 398 9.55 8.32 -38.94
CA GLN A 398 8.96 9.03 -40.06
C GLN A 398 8.29 8.08 -41.05
N ILE A 399 8.95 6.97 -41.44
CA ILE A 399 8.37 5.97 -42.35
C ILE A 399 7.11 5.35 -41.73
N ARG A 400 7.12 5.07 -40.41
CA ARG A 400 5.94 4.55 -39.72
C ARG A 400 4.79 5.54 -39.74
N GLU A 401 5.04 6.82 -39.46
CA GLU A 401 4.02 7.86 -39.48
C GLU A 401 3.42 8.04 -40.87
N GLU A 402 4.27 8.09 -41.92
CA GLU A 402 3.84 8.16 -43.31
C GLU A 402 2.97 6.96 -43.70
N SER A 403 3.36 5.75 -43.29
CA SER A 403 2.58 4.53 -43.48
C SER A 403 1.18 4.61 -42.85
N LEU A 404 1.08 5.14 -41.64
CA LEU A 404 -0.20 5.32 -40.93
C LEU A 404 -1.09 6.34 -41.65
N ASP A 405 -0.51 7.42 -42.17
CA ASP A 405 -1.23 8.44 -42.95
C ASP A 405 -1.74 7.86 -44.27
N LEU A 406 -0.88 7.21 -45.05
CA LEU A 406 -1.25 6.58 -46.30
C LEU A 406 -2.30 5.45 -46.12
N PHE A 407 -2.22 4.69 -45.02
CA PHE A 407 -3.21 3.69 -44.70
C PHE A 407 -4.57 4.34 -44.40
N SER A 408 -4.59 5.46 -43.67
CA SER A 408 -5.83 6.17 -43.35
C SER A 408 -6.54 6.72 -44.59
N HIS A 409 -5.78 7.00 -45.63
CA HIS A 409 -6.28 7.45 -46.93
C HIS A 409 -6.55 6.29 -47.92
N GLY A 410 -6.37 5.03 -47.51
CA GLY A 410 -6.62 3.85 -48.35
C GLY A 410 -5.58 3.66 -49.48
N ILE A 411 -4.40 4.27 -49.38
CA ILE A 411 -3.34 4.19 -50.39
C ILE A 411 -2.47 2.93 -50.18
N VAL A 412 -2.15 2.60 -48.93
CA VAL A 412 -1.48 1.33 -48.59
C VAL A 412 -2.44 0.34 -48.00
N ASP A 413 -2.18 -0.95 -48.21
CA ASP A 413 -3.02 -2.04 -47.68
C ASP A 413 -2.60 -2.43 -46.25
N LEU A 414 -3.41 -3.30 -45.61
CA LEU A 414 -3.17 -3.75 -44.25
C LEU A 414 -1.87 -4.54 -44.09
N ARG A 415 -1.46 -5.31 -45.12
CA ARG A 415 -0.20 -6.09 -45.08
C ARG A 415 1.00 -5.19 -45.08
N THR A 416 1.05 -4.22 -45.99
CA THR A 416 2.11 -3.18 -46.04
C THR A 416 2.26 -2.46 -44.71
N ARG A 417 1.13 -2.05 -44.10
CA ARG A 417 1.15 -1.45 -42.78
C ARG A 417 1.69 -2.38 -41.69
N ALA A 418 1.28 -3.64 -41.69
CA ALA A 418 1.74 -4.64 -40.70
C ALA A 418 3.24 -4.94 -40.82
N ASP A 419 3.74 -5.05 -42.07
CA ASP A 419 5.18 -5.26 -42.33
C ASP A 419 6.01 -4.07 -41.80
N ILE A 420 5.60 -2.84 -42.09
CA ILE A 420 6.27 -1.63 -41.60
C ILE A 420 6.22 -1.55 -40.06
N GLU A 421 5.08 -1.85 -39.46
CA GLU A 421 4.93 -1.84 -38.00
C GLU A 421 5.87 -2.86 -37.33
N SER A 422 5.93 -4.08 -37.83
CA SER A 422 6.78 -5.14 -37.30
C SER A 422 8.28 -4.80 -37.45
N MET A 423 8.67 -4.24 -38.59
CA MET A 423 10.03 -3.76 -38.82
C MET A 423 10.39 -2.60 -37.91
N TYR A 424 9.52 -1.59 -37.78
CA TYR A 424 9.73 -0.45 -36.89
C TYR A 424 10.04 -0.89 -35.45
N TRP A 425 9.27 -1.83 -34.91
CA TRP A 425 9.51 -2.32 -33.55
C TRP A 425 10.79 -3.18 -33.46
N SER A 426 11.18 -3.85 -34.53
CA SER A 426 12.45 -4.57 -34.59
C SER A 426 13.64 -3.59 -34.65
N VAL A 427 13.57 -2.55 -35.48
CA VAL A 427 14.54 -1.43 -35.51
C VAL A 427 14.68 -0.79 -34.14
N THR A 428 13.55 -0.45 -33.50
CA THR A 428 13.55 0.19 -32.18
C THR A 428 14.24 -0.68 -31.11
N ARG A 429 14.02 -2.00 -31.12
CA ARG A 429 14.72 -2.93 -30.22
C ARG A 429 16.21 -2.99 -30.46
N GLU A 430 16.64 -3.07 -31.70
CA GLU A 430 18.07 -3.13 -32.04
C GLU A 430 18.75 -1.80 -31.72
N VAL A 431 18.11 -0.67 -32.01
CA VAL A 431 18.58 0.67 -31.61
C VAL A 431 18.77 0.73 -30.10
N ASN A 432 17.81 0.24 -29.32
CA ASN A 432 17.92 0.21 -27.86
C ASN A 432 19.09 -0.65 -27.38
N LEU A 433 19.25 -1.86 -27.94
CA LEU A 433 20.36 -2.77 -27.61
C LEU A 433 21.72 -2.13 -27.92
N LEU A 434 21.87 -1.53 -29.10
CA LEU A 434 23.10 -0.87 -29.52
C LEU A 434 23.38 0.40 -28.69
N ALA A 435 22.34 1.18 -28.34
CA ALA A 435 22.48 2.36 -27.50
C ALA A 435 23.05 2.03 -26.11
N GLN A 436 22.62 0.93 -25.51
CA GLN A 436 23.12 0.47 -24.20
C GLN A 436 24.61 0.10 -24.21
N THR A 437 25.22 -0.13 -25.38
CA THR A 437 26.67 -0.36 -25.50
C THR A 437 27.50 0.93 -25.55
N GLN A 438 26.84 2.09 -25.67
CA GLN A 438 27.53 3.38 -25.80
C GLN A 438 27.81 4.01 -24.43
N LYS A 439 28.88 4.83 -24.37
CA LYS A 439 29.25 5.60 -23.16
C LYS A 439 28.28 6.75 -22.87
N HIS A 440 27.67 7.31 -23.91
CA HIS A 440 26.71 8.42 -23.82
C HIS A 440 25.50 8.05 -24.67
N ILE A 441 24.37 7.84 -24.01
CA ILE A 441 23.11 7.51 -24.66
C ILE A 441 22.33 8.84 -24.82
N PRO A 442 21.84 9.20 -26.02
CA PRO A 442 20.94 10.32 -26.21
C PRO A 442 19.70 10.20 -25.33
N GLU A 443 19.22 11.33 -24.77
CA GLU A 443 18.10 11.34 -23.81
C GLU A 443 16.84 10.69 -24.39
N GLU A 444 16.57 10.89 -25.67
CA GLU A 444 15.43 10.30 -26.39
C GLU A 444 15.49 8.76 -26.39
N LEU A 445 16.68 8.18 -26.56
CA LEU A 445 16.87 6.73 -26.58
C LEU A 445 16.82 6.10 -25.16
N MET A 446 17.01 6.90 -24.09
CA MET A 446 16.88 6.41 -22.71
C MET A 446 15.44 5.97 -22.36
N THR A 447 14.45 6.46 -23.10
CA THR A 447 13.04 6.13 -22.87
C THR A 447 12.58 4.86 -23.58
N LEU A 448 13.42 4.28 -24.44
CA LEU A 448 13.05 3.12 -25.25
C LEU A 448 12.77 1.86 -24.42
N ASP A 449 13.45 1.65 -23.30
CA ASP A 449 13.16 0.54 -22.38
C ASP A 449 11.70 0.55 -21.91
N LYS A 450 11.15 1.75 -21.60
CA LYS A 450 9.75 1.91 -21.25
C LYS A 450 8.81 1.62 -22.42
N LEU A 451 9.16 2.10 -23.61
CA LEU A 451 8.37 1.93 -24.82
C LEU A 451 8.32 0.46 -25.26
N LEU A 452 9.42 -0.27 -25.08
CA LEU A 452 9.59 -1.66 -25.52
C LEU A 452 9.16 -2.69 -24.47
N ALA A 453 8.81 -2.26 -23.25
CA ALA A 453 8.41 -3.16 -22.20
C ALA A 453 7.17 -3.98 -22.60
N ASP A 454 7.23 -5.28 -22.39
CA ASP A 454 6.10 -6.19 -22.57
C ASP A 454 4.99 -5.84 -21.57
N LYS A 455 3.75 -6.20 -21.90
CA LYS A 455 2.62 -6.10 -20.97
C LYS A 455 2.39 -7.46 -20.35
N TYR A 456 2.51 -7.56 -19.03
CA TYR A 456 2.22 -8.76 -18.26
C TYR A 456 0.84 -8.60 -17.62
N PHE A 457 -0.16 -9.33 -18.10
CA PHE A 457 -1.50 -9.34 -17.56
C PHE A 457 -1.54 -10.26 -16.34
N CYS A 458 -1.79 -9.68 -15.18
CA CYS A 458 -1.81 -10.37 -13.91
C CYS A 458 -3.24 -10.47 -13.37
N ASN A 459 -3.57 -11.64 -12.82
CA ASN A 459 -4.86 -11.88 -12.20
C ASN A 459 -4.97 -11.10 -10.89
N PHE A 460 -5.45 -9.87 -10.94
CA PHE A 460 -5.78 -9.00 -9.82
C PHE A 460 -6.49 -7.74 -10.32
N SER A 461 -7.08 -6.96 -9.41
CA SER A 461 -7.54 -5.59 -9.68
C SER A 461 -6.65 -4.60 -8.93
N LEU A 462 -6.10 -3.61 -9.66
CA LEU A 462 -5.29 -2.55 -9.07
C LEU A 462 -6.13 -1.70 -8.09
N PHE A 463 -7.36 -1.42 -8.47
CA PHE A 463 -8.29 -0.58 -7.69
C PHE A 463 -8.67 -1.23 -6.36
N GLN A 464 -8.86 -2.54 -6.37
CA GLN A 464 -9.19 -3.30 -5.15
C GLN A 464 -7.97 -3.55 -4.26
N SER A 465 -6.84 -3.91 -4.84
CA SER A 465 -5.70 -4.43 -4.07
C SER A 465 -4.60 -3.41 -3.79
N LEU A 466 -4.45 -2.38 -4.64
CA LEU A 466 -3.37 -1.38 -4.57
C LEU A 466 -3.90 0.04 -4.87
N PRO A 467 -4.94 0.50 -4.18
CA PRO A 467 -5.58 1.78 -4.48
C PRO A 467 -4.63 2.98 -4.37
N ASP A 468 -3.64 2.96 -3.45
CA ASP A 468 -2.68 4.05 -3.32
C ASP A 468 -1.73 4.15 -4.52
N THR A 469 -1.48 3.06 -5.24
CA THR A 469 -0.70 3.11 -6.49
C THR A 469 -1.44 3.92 -7.54
N TRP A 470 -2.74 3.72 -7.67
CA TRP A 470 -3.59 4.45 -8.61
C TRP A 470 -3.86 5.89 -8.14
N ALA A 471 -4.29 6.07 -6.89
CA ALA A 471 -4.78 7.35 -6.40
C ALA A 471 -3.68 8.38 -6.14
N ILE A 472 -2.49 7.94 -5.72
CA ILE A 472 -1.41 8.83 -5.26
C ILE A 472 -0.02 8.40 -5.75
N ASP A 473 0.08 7.55 -6.76
CA ASP A 473 1.36 7.03 -7.28
C ASP A 473 2.28 6.43 -6.18
N GLN A 474 1.70 5.80 -5.14
CA GLN A 474 2.49 5.12 -4.12
C GLN A 474 3.27 3.96 -4.74
N LEU A 475 4.58 3.94 -4.51
CA LEU A 475 5.42 2.83 -4.92
C LEU A 475 5.35 1.69 -3.90
N PHE A 476 5.29 0.47 -4.43
CA PHE A 476 5.45 -0.77 -3.66
C PHE A 476 6.55 -1.61 -4.30
N PRO A 477 7.37 -2.33 -3.51
CA PRO A 477 8.29 -3.32 -4.06
C PRO A 477 7.53 -4.44 -4.77
N ILE A 478 7.95 -4.75 -6.00
CA ILE A 478 7.35 -5.82 -6.81
C ILE A 478 8.46 -6.66 -7.39
N MET A 479 8.34 -7.99 -7.29
CA MET A 479 9.29 -8.90 -7.91
C MET A 479 8.68 -10.29 -8.16
N PRO A 480 9.26 -11.11 -9.04
CA PRO A 480 8.93 -12.52 -9.13
C PRO A 480 9.23 -13.25 -7.80
N ILE A 481 8.42 -14.26 -7.45
CA ILE A 481 8.71 -15.10 -6.27
C ILE A 481 9.47 -16.39 -6.61
N GLN A 482 9.83 -16.57 -7.87
CA GLN A 482 10.49 -17.78 -8.40
C GLN A 482 11.50 -17.42 -9.49
N ARG A 483 12.40 -18.37 -9.84
CA ARG A 483 13.41 -18.23 -10.89
C ARG A 483 14.43 -17.11 -10.67
N LEU A 484 14.66 -16.75 -9.42
CA LEU A 484 15.59 -15.66 -9.07
C LEU A 484 17.07 -16.11 -9.09
N ASP A 485 17.33 -17.39 -9.36
CA ASP A 485 18.63 -17.96 -9.71
C ASP A 485 18.92 -17.87 -11.23
N GLU A 486 17.93 -17.46 -12.04
CA GLU A 486 18.04 -17.19 -13.47
C GLU A 486 18.12 -15.66 -13.72
N ARG A 487 18.86 -15.26 -14.75
CA ARG A 487 18.87 -13.84 -15.15
C ARG A 487 17.54 -13.48 -15.81
N PRO A 488 16.85 -12.41 -15.39
CA PRO A 488 15.72 -11.87 -16.11
C PRO A 488 16.10 -11.55 -17.57
N ASN A 489 15.25 -11.92 -18.51
CA ASN A 489 15.56 -11.83 -19.94
C ASN A 489 14.57 -10.94 -20.72
N THR A 490 13.60 -10.34 -20.02
CA THR A 490 12.70 -9.33 -20.57
C THR A 490 12.32 -8.29 -19.51
N HIS A 491 11.68 -7.22 -19.96
CA HIS A 491 11.16 -6.14 -19.13
C HIS A 491 9.66 -6.01 -19.34
N ALA A 492 8.90 -5.76 -18.30
CA ALA A 492 7.46 -5.67 -18.37
C ALA A 492 6.88 -4.48 -17.59
N THR A 493 5.74 -4.00 -18.05
CA THR A 493 4.75 -3.29 -17.22
C THR A 493 3.68 -4.28 -16.79
N ILE A 494 3.10 -4.08 -15.60
CA ILE A 494 2.05 -4.95 -15.08
C ILE A 494 0.70 -4.33 -15.45
N GLN A 495 -0.19 -5.15 -16.00
CA GLN A 495 -1.57 -4.81 -16.29
C GLN A 495 -2.47 -5.66 -15.39
N ASP A 496 -3.49 -5.07 -14.81
CA ASP A 496 -4.55 -5.80 -14.13
C ASP A 496 -5.56 -6.37 -15.13
N ILE A 497 -6.59 -7.05 -14.64
CA ILE A 497 -7.65 -7.64 -15.51
C ILE A 497 -8.90 -6.76 -15.61
N THR A 498 -8.87 -5.54 -15.07
CA THR A 498 -9.96 -4.59 -15.27
C THR A 498 -9.94 -4.04 -16.70
N CYS A 499 -11.06 -3.51 -17.17
CA CYS A 499 -11.12 -2.90 -18.49
C CYS A 499 -10.59 -1.44 -18.52
N ASP A 500 -10.18 -0.89 -17.38
CA ASP A 500 -9.71 0.47 -17.26
C ASP A 500 -8.24 0.61 -17.66
N SER A 501 -7.91 1.67 -18.42
CA SER A 501 -6.54 1.96 -18.84
C SER A 501 -5.61 2.33 -17.68
N ASP A 502 -6.15 2.74 -16.53
CA ASP A 502 -5.39 3.05 -15.32
C ASP A 502 -5.05 1.82 -14.49
N GLY A 503 -5.64 0.64 -14.81
CA GLY A 503 -5.33 -0.64 -14.20
C GLY A 503 -3.93 -1.16 -14.56
N LYS A 504 -2.89 -0.34 -14.32
CA LYS A 504 -1.50 -0.66 -14.69
C LYS A 504 -0.50 -0.17 -13.66
N ILE A 505 0.60 -0.89 -13.53
CA ILE A 505 1.80 -0.46 -12.78
C ILE A 505 2.95 -0.29 -13.76
N ALA A 506 3.52 0.90 -13.79
CA ALA A 506 4.59 1.30 -14.71
C ALA A 506 5.77 1.99 -13.99
N ASN A 507 5.80 1.95 -12.66
CA ASN A 507 6.91 2.44 -11.85
C ASN A 507 7.31 1.37 -10.83
N PHE A 508 8.58 1.01 -10.81
CA PHE A 508 9.10 -0.12 -10.04
C PHE A 508 10.32 0.28 -9.21
N VAL A 509 10.46 -0.35 -8.07
CA VAL A 509 11.64 -0.20 -7.20
C VAL A 509 12.78 -1.03 -7.77
N THR A 510 13.91 -0.40 -7.98
CA THR A 510 15.17 -1.06 -8.36
C THR A 510 16.31 -0.59 -7.45
N ASN A 511 17.49 -1.18 -7.59
CA ASN A 511 18.65 -0.90 -6.73
C ASN A 511 19.05 0.59 -6.66
N SER A 512 18.93 1.34 -7.75
CA SER A 512 19.52 2.68 -7.85
C SER A 512 18.52 3.80 -8.15
N HIS A 513 17.33 3.47 -8.64
CA HIS A 513 16.34 4.46 -9.08
C HIS A 513 14.97 3.81 -9.30
N ILE A 514 13.96 4.66 -9.52
CA ILE A 514 12.65 4.20 -9.99
C ILE A 514 12.77 3.83 -11.46
N SER A 515 12.53 2.55 -11.78
CA SER A 515 12.48 2.05 -13.15
C SER A 515 11.05 2.15 -13.70
N HIS A 516 10.92 2.37 -15.01
CA HIS A 516 9.63 2.36 -15.71
C HIS A 516 9.26 0.99 -16.29
N SER A 517 10.03 -0.03 -15.99
CA SER A 517 9.76 -1.42 -16.35
C SER A 517 10.35 -2.35 -15.30
N LEU A 518 9.70 -3.48 -15.08
CA LEU A 518 10.16 -4.53 -14.17
C LEU A 518 10.95 -5.57 -14.95
N PRO A 519 12.20 -5.87 -14.58
CA PRO A 519 12.92 -7.03 -15.12
C PRO A 519 12.19 -8.31 -14.71
N VAL A 520 11.86 -9.16 -15.68
CA VAL A 520 11.11 -10.41 -15.47
C VAL A 520 11.62 -11.52 -16.41
N HIS A 521 11.09 -12.72 -16.26
CA HIS A 521 11.44 -13.87 -17.09
C HIS A 521 10.33 -14.15 -18.09
N THR A 522 10.68 -14.40 -19.34
CA THR A 522 9.73 -14.93 -20.34
C THR A 522 8.98 -16.15 -19.79
N LEU A 523 7.68 -16.21 -19.99
CA LEU A 523 6.84 -17.31 -19.50
C LEU A 523 7.24 -18.63 -20.17
N LYS A 524 7.32 -19.70 -19.38
CA LYS A 524 7.49 -21.06 -19.88
C LYS A 524 6.12 -21.73 -20.00
N LYS A 525 5.92 -22.47 -21.08
CA LYS A 525 4.64 -23.17 -21.32
C LYS A 525 4.31 -24.12 -20.16
N GLY A 526 3.12 -23.96 -19.57
CA GLY A 526 2.64 -24.79 -18.48
C GLY A 526 3.22 -24.46 -17.10
N GLU A 527 3.96 -23.35 -16.97
CA GLU A 527 4.44 -22.84 -15.69
C GLU A 527 3.50 -21.76 -15.15
N ASN A 528 3.09 -21.89 -13.90
CA ASN A 528 2.46 -20.79 -13.18
C ASN A 528 3.56 -19.81 -12.74
N TYR A 529 3.56 -18.62 -13.31
CA TYR A 529 4.52 -17.58 -12.97
C TYR A 529 3.86 -16.53 -12.08
N TYR A 530 4.43 -16.33 -10.90
CA TYR A 530 3.87 -15.43 -9.88
C TYR A 530 4.74 -14.20 -9.68
N LEU A 531 4.09 -13.06 -9.55
CA LEU A 531 4.66 -11.83 -9.04
C LEU A 531 4.08 -11.54 -7.66
N ALA A 532 4.89 -10.94 -6.79
CA ALA A 532 4.41 -10.47 -5.49
C ALA A 532 4.62 -8.97 -5.33
N VAL A 533 3.66 -8.33 -4.67
CA VAL A 533 3.71 -6.95 -4.21
C VAL A 533 3.88 -6.97 -2.69
N PHE A 534 4.94 -6.34 -2.21
CA PHE A 534 5.30 -6.35 -0.79
C PHE A 534 4.91 -5.05 -0.10
N LEU A 535 4.89 -5.07 1.24
CA LEU A 535 4.61 -3.91 2.10
C LEU A 535 3.19 -3.35 1.95
N VAL A 536 2.21 -4.19 1.62
CA VAL A 536 0.82 -3.80 1.36
C VAL A 536 -0.07 -3.83 2.60
N GLY A 537 0.48 -4.11 3.79
CA GLY A 537 -0.30 -4.27 5.02
C GLY A 537 -0.90 -3.00 5.61
N ALA A 538 -0.58 -1.82 5.05
CA ALA A 538 -1.09 -0.54 5.49
C ALA A 538 -1.97 0.10 4.42
N TYR A 539 -3.22 0.37 4.72
CA TYR A 539 -4.26 1.06 3.95
C TYR A 539 -4.82 0.29 2.75
N GLN A 540 -4.06 -0.56 2.07
CA GLN A 540 -4.47 -1.09 0.76
C GLN A 540 -5.77 -1.91 0.83
N GLU A 541 -5.89 -2.84 1.76
CA GLU A 541 -7.06 -3.71 1.89
C GLU A 541 -8.38 -2.96 2.17
N ILE A 542 -8.30 -1.82 2.86
CA ILE A 542 -9.48 -1.11 3.36
C ILE A 542 -9.86 0.11 2.53
N LEU A 543 -9.00 0.54 1.61
CA LEU A 543 -9.26 1.61 0.65
C LEU A 543 -9.61 1.09 -0.75
N GLY A 544 -9.67 -0.23 -0.93
CA GLY A 544 -10.00 -0.86 -2.20
C GLY A 544 -11.38 -0.47 -2.73
N ASP A 545 -11.52 -0.47 -4.06
CA ASP A 545 -12.76 -0.15 -4.76
C ASP A 545 -13.08 -1.22 -5.82
N MET A 546 -14.35 -1.60 -5.90
CA MET A 546 -14.84 -2.70 -6.75
C MET A 546 -15.01 -2.30 -8.21
N HIS A 547 -14.01 -1.73 -8.84
CA HIS A 547 -14.06 -1.45 -10.28
C HIS A 547 -14.27 -2.75 -11.07
N ASN A 548 -15.21 -2.78 -12.03
CA ASN A 548 -15.67 -3.97 -12.74
C ASN A 548 -16.20 -5.10 -11.83
N LEU A 549 -16.58 -4.80 -10.59
CA LEU A 549 -17.07 -5.76 -9.59
C LEU A 549 -16.06 -6.88 -9.25
N PHE A 550 -14.77 -6.58 -9.32
CA PHE A 550 -13.76 -7.40 -8.66
C PHE A 550 -13.79 -7.08 -7.17
N GLY A 551 -14.11 -8.07 -6.36
CA GLY A 551 -14.22 -7.95 -4.91
C GLY A 551 -12.90 -8.20 -4.17
N ASP A 552 -12.99 -8.42 -2.87
CA ASP A 552 -11.82 -8.76 -2.04
C ASP A 552 -11.15 -10.04 -2.54
N THR A 553 -9.82 -10.05 -2.45
CA THR A 553 -9.01 -11.22 -2.82
C THR A 553 -9.06 -12.30 -1.77
N ASN A 554 -8.77 -13.53 -2.16
CA ASN A 554 -8.44 -14.59 -1.20
C ASN A 554 -7.37 -14.10 -0.22
N ALA A 555 -7.49 -14.47 1.06
CA ALA A 555 -6.51 -14.11 2.06
C ALA A 555 -6.15 -15.29 2.98
N VAL A 556 -4.89 -15.38 3.37
CA VAL A 556 -4.42 -16.41 4.29
C VAL A 556 -3.58 -15.81 5.41
N HIS A 557 -3.75 -16.33 6.63
CA HIS A 557 -2.90 -16.00 7.77
C HIS A 557 -1.89 -17.11 7.97
N VAL A 558 -0.61 -16.76 7.97
CA VAL A 558 0.50 -17.70 8.09
C VAL A 558 1.34 -17.33 9.31
N SER A 559 1.36 -18.19 10.31
CA SER A 559 2.21 -18.05 11.50
C SER A 559 3.36 -19.02 11.49
N VAL A 560 4.47 -18.66 12.10
CA VAL A 560 5.64 -19.53 12.23
C VAL A 560 5.70 -20.22 13.60
N THR A 561 6.14 -21.47 13.58
CA THR A 561 6.37 -22.29 14.76
C THR A 561 7.83 -22.76 14.78
N ASP A 562 8.27 -23.35 15.85
CA ASP A 562 9.64 -23.91 15.94
C ASP A 562 9.91 -25.04 14.93
N LYS A 563 8.86 -25.58 14.30
CA LYS A 563 8.94 -26.71 13.35
C LYS A 563 8.66 -26.33 11.90
N GLY A 564 8.39 -25.06 11.61
CA GLY A 564 8.00 -24.57 10.29
C GLY A 564 6.89 -23.52 10.41
N TYR A 565 5.95 -23.51 9.46
CA TYR A 565 4.82 -22.59 9.48
C TYR A 565 3.48 -23.34 9.52
N THR A 566 2.43 -22.61 9.87
CA THR A 566 1.04 -23.08 9.82
C THR A 566 0.18 -22.06 9.07
N ILE A 567 -0.80 -22.54 8.31
CA ILE A 567 -1.87 -21.72 7.76
C ILE A 567 -2.99 -21.72 8.81
N ASP A 568 -3.10 -20.63 9.58
CA ASP A 568 -4.01 -20.56 10.71
C ASP A 568 -5.45 -20.28 10.28
N GLN A 569 -5.61 -19.48 9.21
CA GLN A 569 -6.89 -19.10 8.68
C GLN A 569 -6.81 -18.94 7.14
N ILE A 570 -7.84 -19.44 6.48
CA ILE A 570 -8.11 -19.22 5.07
C ILE A 570 -9.40 -18.40 5.01
N ILE A 571 -9.38 -17.35 4.22
CA ILE A 571 -10.52 -16.46 3.99
C ILE A 571 -10.72 -16.42 2.49
N ASP A 572 -11.84 -16.98 2.03
CA ASP A 572 -12.20 -16.90 0.62
C ASP A 572 -12.49 -15.45 0.24
N GLY A 573 -12.08 -15.06 -0.95
CA GLY A 573 -12.43 -13.78 -1.52
C GLY A 573 -13.90 -13.70 -1.88
N GLU A 574 -14.37 -12.51 -2.23
CA GLU A 574 -15.79 -12.30 -2.52
C GLU A 574 -16.25 -13.05 -3.77
N THR A 575 -17.42 -13.64 -3.65
CA THR A 575 -18.13 -14.30 -4.75
C THR A 575 -18.84 -13.28 -5.64
N VAL A 576 -19.18 -13.70 -6.87
CA VAL A 576 -19.99 -12.88 -7.79
C VAL A 576 -21.33 -12.47 -7.16
N ALA A 577 -21.95 -13.34 -6.36
CA ALA A 577 -23.20 -13.04 -5.67
C ALA A 577 -23.04 -11.91 -4.65
N GLU A 578 -21.98 -11.95 -3.84
CA GLU A 578 -21.71 -10.94 -2.80
C GLU A 578 -21.45 -9.55 -3.38
N VAL A 579 -20.60 -9.45 -4.40
CA VAL A 579 -20.36 -8.15 -5.06
C VAL A 579 -21.60 -7.62 -5.78
N LEU A 580 -22.44 -8.50 -6.35
CA LEU A 580 -23.72 -8.12 -6.95
C LEU A 580 -24.70 -7.61 -5.88
N GLU A 581 -24.78 -8.24 -4.71
CA GLU A 581 -25.62 -7.80 -3.60
C GLU A 581 -25.18 -6.43 -3.08
N TYR A 582 -23.88 -6.18 -2.98
CA TYR A 582 -23.33 -4.89 -2.58
C TYR A 582 -23.83 -3.75 -3.49
N VAL A 583 -23.93 -3.97 -4.80
CA VAL A 583 -24.49 -3.01 -5.77
C VAL A 583 -25.99 -3.22 -6.03
N GLN A 584 -26.70 -3.84 -5.08
CA GLN A 584 -28.16 -3.95 -5.01
C GLN A 584 -28.82 -4.90 -6.04
N TYR A 585 -28.08 -5.82 -6.64
CA TYR A 585 -28.67 -6.92 -7.38
C TYR A 585 -28.93 -8.08 -6.42
N GLU A 586 -30.17 -8.60 -6.45
CA GLU A 586 -30.55 -9.79 -5.69
C GLU A 586 -30.33 -11.05 -6.54
N PRO A 587 -29.37 -11.95 -6.23
CA PRO A 587 -29.04 -13.12 -7.05
C PRO A 587 -30.25 -14.00 -7.36
N LYS A 588 -31.14 -14.21 -6.39
CA LYS A 588 -32.40 -14.97 -6.59
C LYS A 588 -33.34 -14.34 -7.63
N LYS A 589 -33.41 -13.00 -7.68
CA LYS A 589 -34.23 -12.31 -8.68
C LYS A 589 -33.59 -12.39 -10.08
N LEU A 590 -32.25 -12.33 -10.15
CA LEU A 590 -31.55 -12.52 -11.43
C LEU A 590 -31.81 -13.91 -12.01
N VAL A 591 -31.63 -14.96 -11.22
CA VAL A 591 -31.92 -16.34 -11.62
C VAL A 591 -33.37 -16.48 -12.13
N ARG A 592 -34.35 -15.94 -11.38
CA ARG A 592 -35.77 -16.03 -11.78
C ARG A 592 -36.04 -15.32 -13.11
N ARG A 593 -35.43 -14.19 -13.37
CA ARG A 593 -35.54 -13.50 -14.68
C ARG A 593 -35.00 -14.37 -15.81
N LEU A 594 -33.88 -15.04 -15.58
CA LEU A 594 -33.31 -15.95 -16.58
C LEU A 594 -34.14 -17.21 -16.79
N GLU A 595 -34.72 -17.78 -15.74
CA GLU A 595 -35.66 -18.93 -15.88
C GLU A 595 -36.83 -18.59 -16.80
N ILE A 596 -37.40 -17.39 -16.68
CA ILE A 596 -38.47 -16.92 -17.56
C ILE A 596 -37.97 -16.76 -18.99
N TRP A 597 -36.77 -16.20 -19.18
CA TRP A 597 -36.19 -16.00 -20.51
C TRP A 597 -35.82 -17.33 -21.19
N VAL A 598 -35.20 -18.26 -20.46
CA VAL A 598 -34.89 -19.63 -20.93
C VAL A 598 -36.17 -20.36 -21.33
N SER A 599 -37.23 -20.31 -20.52
CA SER A 599 -38.52 -20.93 -20.85
C SER A 599 -39.11 -20.41 -22.16
N LYS A 600 -39.03 -19.07 -22.39
CA LYS A 600 -39.48 -18.48 -23.67
C LYS A 600 -38.60 -18.91 -24.85
N SER A 601 -37.30 -19.05 -24.64
CA SER A 601 -36.34 -19.48 -25.66
C SER A 601 -36.58 -20.94 -26.08
N ILE A 602 -36.88 -21.82 -25.11
CA ILE A 602 -37.29 -23.22 -25.38
C ILE A 602 -38.61 -23.24 -26.14
N GLN A 603 -39.65 -22.52 -25.70
CA GLN A 603 -40.96 -22.46 -26.38
C GLN A 603 -40.85 -21.95 -27.82
N SER A 604 -39.93 -21.05 -28.10
CA SER A 604 -39.68 -20.52 -29.46
C SER A 604 -38.76 -21.40 -30.31
N GLY A 605 -38.26 -22.53 -29.79
CA GLY A 605 -37.40 -23.46 -30.49
C GLY A 605 -35.96 -22.93 -30.73
N LYS A 606 -35.53 -21.90 -30.00
CA LYS A 606 -34.16 -21.35 -30.09
C LYS A 606 -33.12 -22.23 -29.43
N ILE A 607 -33.51 -22.89 -28.34
CA ILE A 607 -32.66 -23.81 -27.57
C ILE A 607 -33.48 -25.03 -27.15
N SER A 608 -32.83 -26.15 -26.92
CA SER A 608 -33.42 -27.35 -26.33
C SER A 608 -33.64 -27.20 -24.82
N LEU A 609 -34.39 -28.12 -24.23
CA LEU A 609 -34.59 -28.21 -22.79
C LEU A 609 -33.23 -28.47 -22.06
N GLU A 610 -32.39 -29.33 -22.66
CA GLU A 610 -31.05 -29.65 -22.11
C GLU A 610 -30.13 -28.45 -22.07
N GLU A 611 -30.01 -27.71 -23.19
CA GLU A 611 -29.24 -26.48 -23.27
C GLU A 611 -29.71 -25.41 -22.27
N GLY A 612 -31.04 -25.27 -22.12
CA GLY A 612 -31.63 -24.36 -21.13
C GLY A 612 -31.29 -24.74 -19.69
N LYS A 613 -31.30 -26.05 -19.38
CA LYS A 613 -30.89 -26.56 -18.06
C LYS A 613 -29.42 -26.36 -17.81
N GLU A 614 -28.56 -26.62 -18.76
CA GLU A 614 -27.11 -26.42 -18.68
C GLU A 614 -26.78 -24.94 -18.45
N PHE A 615 -27.39 -24.04 -19.25
CA PHE A 615 -27.21 -22.60 -19.07
C PHE A 615 -27.57 -22.12 -17.65
N LEU A 616 -28.74 -22.54 -17.13
CA LEU A 616 -29.17 -22.14 -15.79
C LEU A 616 -28.27 -22.73 -14.69
N ASN A 617 -27.74 -23.94 -14.87
CA ASN A 617 -26.80 -24.52 -13.91
C ASN A 617 -25.48 -23.76 -13.91
N ASN A 618 -24.92 -23.47 -15.09
CA ASN A 618 -23.68 -22.69 -15.22
C ASN A 618 -23.84 -21.28 -14.63
N TYR A 619 -25.00 -20.63 -14.91
CA TYR A 619 -25.25 -19.32 -14.32
C TYR A 619 -25.33 -19.36 -12.78
N ARG A 620 -26.03 -20.36 -12.22
CA ARG A 620 -26.16 -20.52 -10.76
C ARG A 620 -24.84 -20.84 -10.11
N SER A 621 -24.02 -21.74 -10.68
CA SER A 621 -22.69 -22.05 -10.14
C SER A 621 -21.77 -20.84 -10.22
N GLY A 622 -21.79 -20.10 -11.33
CA GLY A 622 -20.97 -18.89 -11.50
C GLY A 622 -21.29 -17.77 -10.51
N LEU A 623 -22.53 -17.71 -9.96
CA LEU A 623 -22.84 -16.75 -8.89
C LEU A 623 -22.04 -17.00 -7.59
N TYR A 624 -21.62 -18.23 -7.35
CA TYR A 624 -20.86 -18.60 -6.16
C TYR A 624 -19.36 -18.80 -6.44
N GLY A 625 -18.94 -18.50 -7.67
CA GLY A 625 -17.53 -18.49 -8.05
C GLY A 625 -16.82 -17.24 -7.56
N TYR A 626 -15.50 -17.34 -7.50
CA TYR A 626 -14.61 -16.21 -7.20
C TYR A 626 -14.73 -15.11 -8.26
N THR A 627 -14.53 -13.86 -7.89
CA THR A 627 -14.66 -12.74 -8.85
C THR A 627 -13.46 -12.59 -9.79
N TYR A 628 -12.35 -13.23 -9.49
CA TYR A 628 -11.16 -13.28 -10.34
C TYR A 628 -11.12 -14.54 -11.20
N LEU A 629 -10.14 -14.65 -12.09
CA LEU A 629 -10.01 -15.79 -13.00
C LEU A 629 -9.39 -17.01 -12.26
N GLU A 630 -9.98 -18.19 -12.51
CA GLU A 630 -9.55 -19.48 -11.94
C GLU A 630 -8.75 -20.31 -12.97
#